data_d352f3cbed09aeedca8d5d49f9d87fef
#
_entry.id   d352f3cbed09aeedca8d5d49f9d87fef
#
_cell.length_a   1.000
_cell.length_b   1.000
_cell.length_c   1.000
_cell.angle_alpha   90.00
_cell.angle_beta   90.00
_cell.angle_gamma   90.00
#
_symmetry.space_group_name_H-M   'P 1'
#
loop_
_entity.id
_entity.type
_entity.pdbx_description
1 polymer ?
#
loop_
_entity_poly.entity_id
_entity_poly.type
_entity_poly.pdbx_seq_one_letter_code
_entity_poly.pdbx_strand_id
1 'polypeptide(L)' 'MKHGFTVVLKGAAGPTSRAAFSGLEVSVENGRTTITGILPDQAALFGVLERAQDLGLSVLEVLPPPEGLVG' A
#
# COMPACT_ATOMS: atom_id res chain seq x y z
N MET A 1 2.23 -9.04 -16.21
CA MET A 1 2.01 -9.94 -15.09
C MET A 1 1.69 -9.15 -13.83
N LYS A 2 0.73 -9.61 -13.06
CA LYS A 2 0.29 -8.88 -11.87
C LYS A 2 1.09 -9.28 -10.65
N HIS A 3 1.38 -8.31 -9.81
CA HIS A 3 2.16 -8.55 -8.60
C HIS A 3 1.36 -8.15 -7.38
N GLY A 4 1.17 -9.09 -6.46
CA GLY A 4 0.57 -8.81 -5.17
C GLY A 4 1.59 -8.15 -4.26
N PHE A 5 1.12 -7.33 -3.33
CA PHE A 5 2.00 -6.64 -2.40
C PHE A 5 1.23 -6.21 -1.15
N THR A 6 1.98 -5.96 -0.09
CA THR A 6 1.46 -5.35 1.12
C THR A 6 2.46 -4.29 1.56
N VAL A 7 2.00 -3.08 1.76
CA VAL A 7 2.84 -1.98 2.22
C VAL A 7 2.35 -1.54 3.60
N VAL A 8 3.27 -1.49 4.56
CA VAL A 8 2.96 -1.03 5.90
C VAL A 8 3.56 0.34 6.09
N LEU A 9 2.73 1.29 6.50
CA LEU A 9 3.12 2.68 6.64
C LEU A 9 2.92 3.13 8.09
N LYS A 10 3.81 3.99 8.55
CA LYS A 10 3.65 4.64 9.85
C LYS A 10 2.72 5.82 9.67
N GLY A 11 1.69 5.90 10.49
CA GLY A 11 0.71 6.96 10.42
C GLY A 11 -0.66 6.42 10.06
N ALA A 12 -1.69 7.15 10.40
CA ALA A 12 -3.07 6.77 10.12
C ALA A 12 -3.58 7.56 8.94
N ALA A 13 -3.93 6.86 7.85
CA ALA A 13 -4.48 7.51 6.67
C ALA A 13 -5.89 8.03 6.96
N GLY A 14 -6.11 9.31 6.74
CA GLY A 14 -7.44 9.90 6.84
C GLY A 14 -8.26 9.62 5.58
N PRO A 15 -9.52 10.09 5.53
CA PRO A 15 -10.39 9.85 4.38
C PRO A 15 -9.80 10.30 3.04
N THR A 16 -9.12 11.44 3.04
CA THR A 16 -8.50 11.95 1.80
C THR A 16 -7.36 11.06 1.34
N SER A 17 -6.54 10.61 2.29
CA SER A 17 -5.42 9.73 1.98
C SER A 17 -5.91 8.39 1.48
N ARG A 18 -6.97 7.86 2.10
CA ARG A 18 -7.53 6.58 1.68
C ARG A 18 -8.08 6.65 0.26
N ALA A 19 -8.68 7.76 -0.10
CA ALA A 19 -9.22 7.96 -1.44
C ALA A 19 -8.10 7.97 -2.50
N ALA A 20 -6.91 8.40 -2.11
CA ALA A 20 -5.77 8.44 -3.02
C ALA A 20 -5.29 7.04 -3.42
N PHE A 21 -5.67 6.01 -2.67
CA PHE A 21 -5.31 4.63 -2.96
C PHE A 21 -6.51 3.83 -3.45
N SER A 22 -7.40 4.47 -4.21
CA SER A 22 -8.58 3.79 -4.72
C SER A 22 -8.18 2.58 -5.57
N GLY A 23 -8.96 1.51 -5.46
CA GLY A 23 -8.65 0.25 -6.13
C GLY A 23 -7.79 -0.68 -5.29
N LEU A 24 -7.27 -0.21 -4.17
CA LEU A 24 -6.46 -1.01 -3.27
C LEU A 24 -7.16 -1.12 -1.93
N GLU A 25 -6.82 -2.14 -1.15
CA GLU A 25 -7.36 -2.28 0.19
C GLU A 25 -6.50 -1.51 1.16
N VAL A 26 -7.14 -0.62 1.91
CA VAL A 26 -6.45 0.21 2.91
C VAL A 26 -7.08 -0.07 4.26
N SER A 27 -6.27 -0.44 5.22
CA SER A 27 -6.73 -0.60 6.59
C SER A 27 -5.84 0.21 7.53
N VAL A 28 -6.45 0.75 8.58
CA VAL A 28 -5.74 1.57 9.56
C VAL A 28 -5.92 0.92 10.92
N GLU A 29 -4.81 0.68 11.61
CA GLU A 29 -4.84 0.04 12.91
C GLU A 29 -3.63 0.44 13.73
N ASN A 30 -3.88 0.87 14.96
CA ASN A 30 -2.79 1.22 15.90
C ASN A 30 -1.79 2.23 15.35
N GLY A 31 -2.29 3.25 14.64
CA GLY A 31 -1.43 4.28 14.10
C GLY A 31 -0.62 3.84 12.89
N ARG A 32 -0.98 2.72 12.28
CA ARG A 32 -0.35 2.22 11.05
C ARG A 32 -1.39 2.05 9.96
N THR A 33 -0.96 2.26 8.74
CA THR A 33 -1.79 2.05 7.56
C THR A 33 -1.20 0.89 6.78
N THR A 34 -2.05 -0.06 6.40
CA THR A 34 -1.64 -1.18 5.59
C THR A 34 -2.37 -1.11 4.26
N ILE A 35 -1.62 -1.14 3.17
CA ILE A 35 -2.17 -1.10 1.82
C ILE A 35 -1.85 -2.42 1.14
N THR A 36 -2.88 -3.10 0.67
CA THR A 36 -2.74 -4.40 0.01
C THR A 36 -3.43 -4.36 -1.34
N GLY A 37 -2.81 -4.97 -2.32
CA GLY A 37 -3.43 -5.03 -3.63
C GLY A 37 -2.57 -5.79 -4.62
N ILE A 38 -3.03 -5.77 -5.87
CA ILE A 38 -2.35 -6.40 -6.98
C ILE A 38 -2.08 -5.32 -8.01
N LEU A 39 -0.83 -5.14 -8.35
CA LEU A 39 -0.41 -4.11 -9.30
C LEU A 39 0.15 -4.76 -10.57
N PRO A 40 0.01 -4.07 -11.71
CA PRO A 40 0.48 -4.64 -12.98
C PRO A 40 2.01 -4.77 -13.06
N ASP A 41 2.74 -3.88 -12.40
CA ASP A 41 4.19 -3.91 -12.45
C ASP A 41 4.81 -3.18 -11.26
N GLN A 42 6.14 -3.20 -11.18
CA GLN A 42 6.87 -2.54 -10.11
C GLN A 42 6.75 -1.02 -10.16
N ALA A 43 6.63 -0.47 -11.34
CA ALA A 43 6.49 0.99 -11.46
C ALA A 43 5.23 1.48 -10.75
N ALA A 44 4.16 0.69 -10.82
CA ALA A 44 2.92 1.03 -10.12
C ALA A 44 3.12 0.98 -8.60
N LEU A 45 3.92 0.02 -8.12
CA LEU A 45 4.23 -0.07 -6.69
C LEU A 45 5.02 1.17 -6.24
N PHE A 46 6.02 1.57 -7.00
CA PHE A 46 6.78 2.77 -6.68
C PHE A 46 5.89 4.00 -6.65
N GLY A 47 4.90 4.06 -7.53
CA GLY A 47 3.92 5.13 -7.53
C GLY A 47 3.12 5.18 -6.23
N VAL A 48 2.74 4.02 -5.71
CA VAL A 48 2.03 3.93 -4.44
C VAL A 48 2.91 4.42 -3.30
N LEU A 49 4.17 4.00 -3.26
CA LEU A 49 5.11 4.40 -2.22
C LEU A 49 5.36 5.91 -2.25
N GLU A 50 5.53 6.46 -3.45
CA GLU A 50 5.76 7.89 -3.61
C GLU A 50 4.55 8.70 -3.14
N ARG A 51 3.35 8.25 -3.49
CA ARG A 51 2.12 8.91 -3.06
C ARG A 51 1.98 8.86 -1.54
N ALA A 52 2.33 7.74 -0.93
CA ALA A 52 2.27 7.62 0.52
C ALA A 52 3.18 8.64 1.19
N GLN A 53 4.39 8.82 0.66
CA GLN A 53 5.32 9.81 1.19
C GLN A 53 4.80 11.24 1.02
N ASP A 54 4.18 11.52 -0.12
CA ASP A 54 3.58 12.83 -0.37
C ASP A 54 2.46 13.14 0.62
N LEU A 55 1.80 12.11 1.12
CA LEU A 55 0.73 12.25 2.11
C LEU A 55 1.24 12.27 3.54
N GLY A 56 2.55 12.27 3.72
CA GLY A 56 3.15 12.32 5.05
C GLY A 56 3.23 10.98 5.76
N LEU A 57 3.02 9.90 5.03
CA LEU A 57 3.11 8.55 5.61
C LEU A 57 4.51 7.99 5.32
N SER A 58 5.11 7.39 6.34
CA SER A 58 6.44 6.82 6.19
C SER A 58 6.35 5.32 5.93
N VAL A 59 7.09 4.84 4.94
CA VAL A 59 7.11 3.42 4.61
C VAL A 59 7.92 2.67 5.67
N LEU A 60 7.28 1.72 6.33
CA LEU A 60 7.94 0.87 7.31
C LEU A 60 8.39 -0.44 6.68
N GLU A 61 7.54 -1.01 5.84
CA GLU A 61 7.79 -2.32 5.29
C GLU A 61 7.07 -2.51 3.98
N VAL A 62 7.67 -3.25 3.08
CA VAL A 62 7.03 -3.68 1.84
C VAL A 62 7.14 -5.20 1.84
N LEU A 63 6.01 -5.89 1.87
CA LEU A 63 5.96 -7.33 1.98
C LEU A 63 5.48 -7.97 0.67
N PRO A 64 5.99 -9.16 0.35
CA PRO A 64 5.49 -9.90 -0.80
C PRO A 64 4.07 -10.39 -0.52
N PRO A 65 3.34 -10.85 -1.56
CA PRO A 65 2.00 -11.38 -1.35
C PRO A 65 2.03 -12.60 -0.43
N PRO A 66 0.92 -12.88 0.27
CA PRO A 66 0.86 -14.07 1.09
C PRO A 66 1.08 -15.32 0.25
N GLU A 67 1.60 -16.36 0.87
CA GLU A 67 1.76 -17.64 0.21
C GLU A 67 0.42 -18.16 -0.26
N GLY A 68 0.42 -18.73 -1.45
CA GLY A 68 -0.81 -19.22 -2.03
C GLY A 68 -1.49 -18.25 -2.97
N LEU A 69 -1.05 -17.01 -2.98
CA LEU A 69 -1.57 -16.00 -3.92
C LEU A 69 -0.67 -15.85 -5.12
N VAL A 70 0.01 -16.90 -5.45
CA VAL A 70 0.89 -16.89 -6.62
C VAL A 70 0.02 -16.96 -7.86
N GLY A 71 0.06 -15.90 -8.61
CA GLY A 71 -0.70 -15.83 -9.83
C GLY A 71 0.09 -16.36 -11.00
#